data_33996199e7d123591c3bb1f510be017e
#
_entry.id   33996199e7d123591c3bb1f510be017e
#
_cell.length_a   1.000
_cell.length_b   1.000
_cell.length_c   1.000
_cell.angle_alpha   90.00
_cell.angle_beta   90.00
_cell.angle_gamma   90.00
#
_symmetry.space_group_name_H-M   'P 1'
#
loop_
_entity.id
_entity.type
_entity.pdbx_description
1 polymer ?
#
loop_
_entity_poly.entity_id
_entity_poly.type
_entity_poly.pdbx_seq_one_letter_code
_entity_poly.pdbx_strand_id
1 'polypeptide(L)'
;MRTSGCGFLAVSLHSPFHDERMKIMPVEKAYPIREVIHAIRQHDWSGQRRVFFEYIVFKGLNDTSDHIKELARQLGSLRCKVNLIRFHSIPGINLQSPTMDDMERFRDRLNDKGIIATIRASRGQDIDAACGLLSTKNNLG
;
A
#
# COMPACT_ATOMS: atom_id res chain seq x y z
N MET A 1 -14.94 3.99 0.24
CA MET A 1 -14.62 2.96 -0.74
C MET A 1 -15.62 2.97 -1.85
N ARG A 2 -15.15 2.89 -3.03
CA ARG A 2 -16.02 2.99 -4.17
C ARG A 2 -15.74 1.86 -5.14
N THR A 3 -16.76 1.07 -5.45
CA THR A 3 -16.63 0.04 -6.46
C THR A 3 -16.99 0.62 -7.80
N SER A 4 -16.14 0.41 -8.79
CA SER A 4 -16.48 0.78 -10.15
C SER A 4 -17.28 -0.35 -10.78
N GLY A 5 -18.04 -0.03 -11.84
CA GLY A 5 -18.76 -1.05 -12.58
C GLY A 5 -17.85 -2.04 -13.31
N CYS A 6 -16.55 -1.80 -13.29
CA CYS A 6 -15.57 -2.66 -13.95
C CYS A 6 -15.17 -3.88 -13.14
N GLY A 7 -15.64 -4.02 -11.92
CA GLY A 7 -15.38 -5.21 -11.14
C GLY A 7 -14.05 -5.26 -10.41
N PHE A 8 -13.41 -4.13 -10.13
CA PHE A 8 -12.26 -4.11 -9.26
C PHE A 8 -12.35 -2.97 -8.25
N LEU A 9 -11.65 -3.15 -7.14
CA LEU A 9 -11.56 -2.15 -6.07
C LEU A 9 -10.09 -1.86 -5.82
N ALA A 10 -9.73 -0.58 -5.83
CA ALA A 10 -8.35 -0.15 -5.55
C ALA A 10 -8.31 0.53 -4.19
N VAL A 11 -7.38 0.09 -3.34
CA VAL A 11 -7.22 0.60 -1.99
C VAL A 11 -5.78 1.04 -1.81
N SER A 12 -5.58 2.27 -1.38
CA SER A 12 -4.25 2.78 -1.03
C SER A 12 -3.88 2.23 0.34
N LEU A 13 -2.83 1.43 0.41
CA LEU A 13 -2.45 0.72 1.63
C LEU A 13 -1.24 1.37 2.30
N HIS A 14 -0.09 1.35 1.67
CA HIS A 14 1.18 1.96 2.07
C HIS A 14 1.76 1.49 3.40
N SER A 15 1.00 0.89 4.28
CA SER A 15 1.48 0.22 5.48
C SER A 15 0.38 -0.65 6.05
N PRO A 16 0.72 -1.86 6.58
CA PRO A 16 -0.25 -2.68 7.30
C PRO A 16 -0.41 -2.27 8.76
N PHE A 17 0.44 -1.37 9.25
CA PHE A 17 0.41 -0.94 10.64
C PHE A 17 -0.41 0.35 10.77
N HIS A 18 -1.34 0.32 11.72
CA HIS A 18 -2.25 1.44 11.94
C HIS A 18 -1.52 2.76 12.16
N ASP A 19 -0.53 2.77 13.05
CA ASP A 19 0.17 4.00 13.42
C ASP A 19 0.96 4.58 12.25
N GLU A 20 1.63 3.72 11.50
CA GLU A 20 2.38 4.16 10.32
C GLU A 20 1.45 4.65 9.24
N ARG A 21 0.37 3.90 8.98
CA ARG A 21 -0.58 4.28 7.95
C ARG A 21 -1.25 5.60 8.29
N MET A 22 -1.49 5.83 9.58
CA MET A 22 -2.08 7.08 10.03
C MET A 22 -1.16 8.28 9.72
N LYS A 23 0.15 8.10 9.82
CA LYS A 23 1.11 9.14 9.48
C LYS A 23 1.15 9.44 7.98
N ILE A 24 1.03 8.38 7.16
CA ILE A 24 1.05 8.51 5.70
C ILE A 24 -0.31 8.96 5.17
N MET A 25 -1.38 8.41 5.76
CA MET A 25 -2.74 8.61 5.29
C MET A 25 -3.65 8.92 6.48
N PRO A 26 -3.94 10.18 6.74
CA PRO A 26 -4.83 10.53 7.86
C PRO A 26 -6.21 9.89 7.79
N VAL A 27 -6.66 9.44 6.62
CA VAL A 27 -7.92 8.74 6.47
C VAL A 27 -7.96 7.43 7.27
N GLU A 28 -6.80 6.92 7.70
CA GLU A 28 -6.73 5.73 8.56
C GLU A 28 -7.53 5.92 9.85
N LYS A 29 -7.60 7.14 10.35
CA LYS A 29 -8.36 7.43 11.56
C LYS A 29 -9.84 7.10 11.39
N ALA A 30 -10.40 7.43 10.22
CA ALA A 30 -11.80 7.17 9.91
C ALA A 30 -12.03 5.75 9.37
N TYR A 31 -11.05 5.23 8.63
CA TYR A 31 -11.15 3.91 7.98
C TYR A 31 -9.88 3.11 8.25
N PRO A 32 -9.76 2.53 9.46
CA PRO A 32 -8.59 1.70 9.79
C PRO A 32 -8.47 0.54 8.81
N ILE A 33 -7.22 0.23 8.43
CA ILE A 33 -6.99 -0.79 7.40
C ILE A 33 -7.57 -2.14 7.78
N ARG A 34 -7.52 -2.52 9.05
CA ARG A 34 -8.08 -3.82 9.46
C ARG A 34 -9.59 -3.86 9.27
N GLU A 35 -10.29 -2.74 9.44
CA GLU A 35 -11.73 -2.67 9.20
C GLU A 35 -12.03 -2.69 7.72
N VAL A 36 -11.20 -2.04 6.91
CA VAL A 36 -11.33 -2.09 5.45
C VAL A 36 -11.16 -3.53 4.97
N ILE A 37 -10.14 -4.22 5.46
CA ILE A 37 -9.89 -5.61 5.10
C ILE A 37 -11.03 -6.51 5.57
N HIS A 38 -11.55 -6.27 6.78
CA HIS A 38 -12.67 -7.03 7.29
C HIS A 38 -13.90 -6.86 6.40
N ALA A 39 -14.20 -5.63 6.01
CA ALA A 39 -15.30 -5.34 5.10
C ALA A 39 -15.12 -6.04 3.75
N ILE A 40 -13.90 -6.05 3.24
CA ILE A 40 -13.59 -6.73 1.99
C ILE A 40 -13.84 -8.24 2.13
N ARG A 41 -13.45 -8.84 3.26
CA ARG A 41 -13.68 -10.27 3.49
C ARG A 41 -15.16 -10.62 3.58
N GLN A 42 -15.96 -9.69 4.08
CA GLN A 42 -17.42 -9.92 4.20
C GLN A 42 -18.12 -9.79 2.85
N HIS A 43 -17.50 -9.15 1.89
CA HIS A 43 -18.09 -8.95 0.58
C HIS A 43 -17.92 -10.18 -0.29
N ASP A 44 -18.94 -10.48 -1.08
CA ASP A 44 -18.88 -11.60 -2.02
C ASP A 44 -18.09 -11.18 -3.26
N TRP A 45 -16.88 -11.74 -3.39
CA TRP A 45 -16.01 -11.48 -4.52
C TRP A 45 -16.09 -12.59 -5.57
N SER A 46 -17.17 -13.37 -5.57
CA SER A 46 -17.36 -14.36 -6.60
C SER A 46 -17.47 -13.68 -7.97
N GLY A 47 -17.08 -14.38 -9.01
CA GLY A 47 -17.03 -13.79 -10.33
C GLY A 47 -15.69 -13.14 -10.60
N GLN A 48 -15.70 -11.96 -11.21
CA GLN A 48 -14.47 -11.32 -11.72
C GLN A 48 -13.96 -10.16 -10.92
N ARG A 49 -14.59 -9.86 -9.80
CA ARG A 49 -14.17 -8.73 -8.99
C ARG A 49 -12.87 -9.04 -8.26
N ARG A 50 -11.95 -8.07 -8.25
CA ARG A 50 -10.65 -8.19 -7.61
C ARG A 50 -10.33 -6.95 -6.81
N VAL A 51 -9.53 -7.15 -5.76
CA VAL A 51 -9.04 -6.04 -4.93
C VAL A 51 -7.57 -5.81 -5.26
N PHE A 52 -7.24 -4.55 -5.52
CA PHE A 52 -5.86 -4.13 -5.74
C PHE A 52 -5.46 -3.21 -4.61
N PHE A 53 -4.34 -3.51 -3.98
CA PHE A 53 -3.76 -2.63 -2.97
C PHE A 53 -2.58 -1.88 -3.58
N GLU A 54 -2.62 -0.57 -3.50
CA GLU A 54 -1.52 0.27 -3.97
C GLU A 54 -0.57 0.51 -2.81
N TYR A 55 0.72 0.30 -3.03
CA TYR A 55 1.72 0.35 -1.96
C TYR A 55 2.95 1.08 -2.46
N ILE A 56 3.11 2.34 -2.05
CA ILE A 56 4.30 3.11 -2.38
C ILE A 56 5.40 2.68 -1.42
N VAL A 57 6.53 2.23 -1.96
CA VAL A 57 7.64 1.70 -1.14
C VAL A 57 8.62 2.82 -0.82
N PHE A 58 8.81 3.06 0.47
CA PHE A 58 9.81 4.00 1.00
C PHE A 58 10.91 3.18 1.67
N LYS A 59 12.14 3.35 1.20
CA LYS A 59 13.25 2.54 1.68
C LYS A 59 13.44 2.69 3.19
N GLY A 60 13.46 1.55 3.90
CA GLY A 60 13.69 1.53 5.33
C GLY A 60 12.49 1.92 6.18
N LEU A 61 11.40 2.33 5.55
CA LEU A 61 10.21 2.78 6.30
C LEU A 61 9.12 1.72 6.33
N ASN A 62 8.69 1.25 5.16
CA ASN A 62 7.56 0.32 5.06
C ASN A 62 7.88 -0.95 4.29
N ASP A 63 9.17 -1.26 4.13
CA ASP A 63 9.63 -2.41 3.36
C ASP A 63 10.41 -3.42 4.20
N THR A 64 10.20 -3.42 5.52
CA THR A 64 10.93 -4.31 6.42
C THR A 64 10.31 -5.69 6.49
N SER A 65 11.01 -6.63 7.13
CA SER A 65 10.51 -7.98 7.34
C SER A 65 9.20 -8.00 8.12
N ASP A 66 9.06 -7.10 9.10
CA ASP A 66 7.83 -6.99 9.87
C ASP A 66 6.66 -6.57 8.99
N HIS A 67 6.89 -5.69 8.03
CA HIS A 67 5.86 -5.29 7.07
C HIS A 67 5.43 -6.47 6.22
N ILE A 68 6.39 -7.28 5.77
CA ILE A 68 6.09 -8.47 4.96
C ILE A 68 5.25 -9.46 5.76
N LYS A 69 5.62 -9.70 7.00
CA LYS A 69 4.89 -10.63 7.87
C LYS A 69 3.46 -10.16 8.12
N GLU A 70 3.30 -8.88 8.41
CA GLU A 70 1.98 -8.35 8.71
C GLU A 70 1.11 -8.29 7.46
N LEU A 71 1.67 -7.93 6.31
CA LEU A 71 0.95 -7.98 5.05
C LEU A 71 0.47 -9.39 4.75
N ALA A 72 1.34 -10.38 4.96
CA ALA A 72 0.96 -11.78 4.75
C ALA A 72 -0.17 -12.20 5.69
N ARG A 73 -0.11 -11.75 6.95
CA ARG A 73 -1.15 -12.06 7.93
C ARG A 73 -2.49 -11.46 7.54
N GLN A 74 -2.49 -10.20 7.10
CA GLN A 74 -3.73 -9.49 6.80
C GLN A 74 -4.29 -9.83 5.43
N LEU A 75 -3.43 -10.01 4.43
CA LEU A 75 -3.86 -10.16 3.04
C LEU A 75 -3.78 -11.58 2.50
N GLY A 76 -3.12 -12.49 3.21
CA GLY A 76 -2.81 -13.81 2.69
C GLY A 76 -4.02 -14.66 2.32
N SER A 77 -5.17 -14.40 2.93
CA SER A 77 -6.39 -15.15 2.64
C SER A 77 -7.32 -14.43 1.67
N LEU A 78 -6.93 -13.25 1.22
CA LEU A 78 -7.76 -12.46 0.29
C LEU A 78 -7.34 -12.72 -1.15
N ARG A 79 -8.33 -12.65 -2.04
CA ARG A 79 -8.08 -12.62 -3.48
C ARG A 79 -7.72 -11.20 -3.85
N CYS A 80 -6.44 -10.87 -3.71
CA CYS A 80 -5.98 -9.51 -3.94
C CYS A 80 -4.63 -9.50 -4.64
N LYS A 81 -4.28 -8.34 -5.15
CA LYS A 81 -2.99 -8.10 -5.78
C LYS A 81 -2.43 -6.82 -5.19
N VAL A 82 -1.14 -6.82 -4.86
CA VAL A 82 -0.46 -5.63 -4.36
C VAL A 82 0.37 -5.04 -5.48
N ASN A 83 0.08 -3.79 -5.84
CA ASN A 83 0.85 -3.05 -6.81
C ASN A 83 1.88 -2.22 -6.06
N LEU A 84 3.16 -2.56 -6.23
CA LEU A 84 4.26 -1.85 -5.60
C LEU A 84 4.68 -0.69 -6.48
N ILE A 85 4.73 0.50 -5.91
CA ILE A 85 5.09 1.72 -6.63
C ILE A 85 6.39 2.23 -6.01
N ARG A 86 7.38 2.47 -6.85
CA ARG A 86 8.67 2.98 -6.39
C ARG A 86 8.55 4.46 -6.06
N PHE A 87 8.90 4.81 -4.82
CA PHE A 87 9.00 6.22 -4.44
C PHE A 87 10.26 6.83 -5.05
N HIS A 88 10.12 8.01 -5.63
CA HIS A 88 11.24 8.80 -6.13
C HIS A 88 11.48 9.97 -5.20
N SER A 89 12.74 10.17 -4.81
CA SER A 89 13.11 11.25 -3.88
C SER A 89 12.66 12.59 -4.40
N ILE A 90 12.12 13.40 -3.52
CA ILE A 90 11.64 14.75 -3.83
C ILE A 90 12.36 15.72 -2.89
N PRO A 91 12.85 16.86 -3.40
CA PRO A 91 13.47 17.88 -2.54
C PRO A 91 12.51 18.32 -1.43
N GLY A 92 13.02 18.41 -0.22
CA GLY A 92 12.24 18.81 0.93
C GLY A 92 11.52 17.69 1.66
N ILE A 93 11.54 16.47 1.11
CA ILE A 93 10.94 15.30 1.74
C ILE A 93 12.07 14.39 2.20
N ASN A 94 12.12 14.11 3.49
CA ASN A 94 13.19 13.28 4.07
C ASN A 94 12.83 11.80 4.05
N LEU A 95 12.62 11.28 2.84
CA LEU A 95 12.29 9.88 2.62
C LEU A 95 13.23 9.34 1.55
N GLN A 96 13.63 8.08 1.70
CA GLN A 96 14.56 7.46 0.78
C GLN A 96 13.84 6.67 -0.31
N SER A 97 14.41 6.76 -1.50
CA SER A 97 13.92 6.01 -2.66
C SER A 97 14.56 4.62 -2.66
N PRO A 98 13.77 3.54 -2.77
CA PRO A 98 14.33 2.21 -2.93
C PRO A 98 14.94 2.07 -4.32
N THR A 99 15.95 1.20 -4.45
CA THR A 99 16.48 0.83 -5.76
C THR A 99 15.54 -0.18 -6.40
N MET A 100 15.73 -0.45 -7.69
CA MET A 100 14.94 -1.51 -8.34
C MET A 100 15.23 -2.87 -7.73
N ASP A 101 16.48 -3.11 -7.30
CA ASP A 101 16.82 -4.34 -6.59
C ASP A 101 16.03 -4.46 -5.29
N ASP A 102 15.90 -3.36 -4.55
CA ASP A 102 15.09 -3.32 -3.33
C ASP A 102 13.63 -3.66 -3.63
N MET A 103 13.09 -3.09 -4.71
CA MET A 103 11.72 -3.33 -5.13
C MET A 103 11.49 -4.79 -5.49
N GLU A 104 12.39 -5.36 -6.27
CA GLU A 104 12.28 -6.75 -6.69
C GLU A 104 12.39 -7.70 -5.51
N ARG A 105 13.27 -7.40 -4.57
CA ARG A 105 13.45 -8.21 -3.36
C ARG A 105 12.19 -8.19 -2.51
N PHE A 106 11.59 -7.02 -2.33
CA PHE A 106 10.35 -6.87 -1.57
C PHE A 106 9.21 -7.62 -2.26
N ARG A 107 9.08 -7.46 -3.58
CA ARG A 107 8.09 -8.20 -4.36
C ARG A 107 8.24 -9.71 -4.19
N ASP A 108 9.47 -10.20 -4.35
CA ASP A 108 9.71 -11.64 -4.29
C ASP A 108 9.41 -12.20 -2.90
N ARG A 109 9.74 -11.46 -1.86
CA ARG A 109 9.43 -11.87 -0.49
C ARG A 109 7.94 -11.93 -0.23
N LEU A 110 7.17 -10.98 -0.79
CA LEU A 110 5.71 -11.02 -0.70
C LEU A 110 5.15 -12.21 -1.47
N ASN A 111 5.66 -12.47 -2.66
CA ASN A 111 5.23 -13.63 -3.45
C ASN A 111 5.52 -14.94 -2.72
N ASP A 112 6.65 -15.03 -2.02
CA ASP A 112 7.00 -16.20 -1.23
C ASP A 112 6.02 -16.44 -0.09
N LYS A 113 5.36 -15.40 0.38
CA LYS A 113 4.34 -15.50 1.43
C LYS A 113 2.93 -15.73 0.87
N GLY A 114 2.81 -15.93 -0.43
CA GLY A 114 1.52 -16.19 -1.06
C GLY A 114 0.76 -14.95 -1.47
N ILE A 115 1.38 -13.79 -1.41
CA ILE A 115 0.77 -12.53 -1.84
C ILE A 115 1.21 -12.24 -3.27
N ILE A 116 0.24 -12.00 -4.16
CA ILE A 116 0.57 -11.62 -5.53
C ILE A 116 0.98 -10.15 -5.53
N ALA A 117 2.26 -9.90 -5.77
CA ALA A 117 2.80 -8.55 -5.80
C ALA A 117 3.47 -8.29 -7.15
N THR A 118 3.26 -7.10 -7.69
CA THR A 118 3.90 -6.68 -8.93
C THR A 118 4.43 -5.27 -8.76
N ILE A 119 5.48 -4.94 -9.51
CA ILE A 119 6.03 -3.60 -9.51
C ILE A 119 5.35 -2.85 -10.64
N ARG A 120 4.75 -1.71 -10.32
CA ARG A 120 4.06 -0.88 -11.28
C ARG A 120 4.87 0.39 -11.50
N ALA A 121 4.88 0.86 -12.75
CA ALA A 121 5.50 2.15 -13.04
C ALA A 121 4.76 3.24 -12.25
N SER A 122 5.52 4.10 -11.57
CA SER A 122 4.92 5.17 -10.80
C SER A 122 4.31 6.22 -11.71
N ARG A 123 3.12 6.67 -11.32
CA ARG A 123 2.54 7.87 -11.91
C ARG A 123 2.86 9.00 -10.96
N GLY A 124 3.26 10.15 -11.51
CA GLY A 124 3.57 11.31 -10.68
C GLY A 124 2.45 11.66 -9.72
N GLN A 125 1.21 11.50 -10.16
CA GLN A 125 0.03 11.79 -9.34
C GLN A 125 -0.06 10.92 -8.09
N ASP A 126 0.27 9.63 -8.19
CA ASP A 126 0.23 8.72 -7.04
C ASP A 126 1.24 9.15 -5.98
N ILE A 127 2.45 9.48 -6.42
CA ILE A 127 3.53 9.85 -5.52
C ILE A 127 3.27 11.25 -4.95
N ASP A 128 2.83 12.18 -5.78
CA ASP A 128 2.54 13.54 -5.34
C ASP A 128 1.46 13.56 -4.26
N ALA A 129 0.42 12.73 -4.42
CA ALA A 129 -0.64 12.65 -3.44
C ALA A 129 -0.11 12.19 -2.08
N ALA A 130 0.68 11.12 -2.07
CA ALA A 130 1.25 10.61 -0.81
C ALA A 130 2.23 11.59 -0.20
N CYS A 131 3.11 12.17 -1.01
CA CYS A 131 4.11 13.13 -0.52
C CYS A 131 3.45 14.44 -0.09
N GLY A 132 2.38 14.84 -0.77
CA GLY A 132 1.61 16.02 -0.39
C GLY A 132 1.00 15.86 1.00
N LEU A 133 0.46 14.69 1.30
CA LEU A 133 -0.09 14.38 2.61
C LEU A 133 1.00 14.44 3.69
N LEU A 134 2.16 13.86 3.41
CA LEU A 134 3.29 13.89 4.34
C LEU A 134 3.80 15.31 4.54
N SER A 135 3.94 16.09 3.47
CA SER A 135 4.37 17.48 3.54
C SER A 135 3.40 18.33 4.34
N THR A 136 2.11 18.19 4.08
CA THR A 136 1.08 18.93 4.80
C THR A 136 1.15 18.62 6.29
N LYS A 137 1.34 17.34 6.62
CA LYS A 137 1.45 16.91 8.00
C LYS A 137 2.69 17.50 8.66
N ASN A 138 3.81 17.54 7.95
CA ASN A 138 5.04 18.13 8.46
C ASN A 138 4.91 19.63 8.65
N ASN A 139 4.21 20.31 7.77
CA ASN A 139 3.98 21.75 7.86
C ASN A 139 3.05 22.13 8.99
N LEU A 140 2.14 21.25 9.34
CA LEU A 140 1.19 21.48 10.43
C LEU A 140 1.75 21.06 11.79
N GLY A 141 2.74 20.22 11.77
CA GLY A 141 3.38 19.74 12.97
C GLY A 141 4.71 20.40 13.20
#